data_e3459beac53108785d0b457651465bdd
#
_entry.id   e3459beac53108785d0b457651465bdd
#
_cell.length_a   1.000
_cell.length_b   1.000
_cell.length_c   1.000
_cell.angle_alpha   90.00
_cell.angle_beta   90.00
_cell.angle_gamma   90.00
#
_symmetry.space_group_name_H-M   'P 1'
#
loop_
_entity.id
_entity.type
_entity.pdbx_description
1 polymer ?
#
loop_
_entity_poly.entity_id
_entity_poly.type
_entity_poly.pdbx_seq_one_letter_code
_entity_poly.pdbx_strand_id
1 'polypeptide(L)'
;GYKWFYQTSPMMLQNNGELYTQDENGLVTTGIDSKNAVKGLQLLGDLFTKYSLDTSVQNFFNSFRYSTLPIGIVGMEDYTLIKNGAQELDGKWKLAEYLGTEQEDGTINRKFVANGTGGVIFKNSEKKEASWEFLKWWTSKDVQTEYTYTLRSTYGKTYFWLSANMAALHNNPMDEADKQVVLKQINQVTDVTRTPGQYLLERTISNIWTSMVFDGTSAQVAVDEAKNDVNKEIVRKMKELGFYDENGKLIKDFKLRGYDWIKQNQDNAKADKGEEVTQSGSN
;
A
#
# COMPACT_ATOMS: atom_id res chain seq x y z
N GLY A 1 -15.67 -1.03 2.19
CA GLY A 1 -14.42 -1.11 2.03
C GLY A 1 -13.65 -0.87 0.74
N TYR A 2 -14.18 -1.13 -0.48
CA TYR A 2 -13.38 -1.04 -1.72
C TYR A 2 -13.26 0.34 -2.34
N LYS A 3 -13.94 1.33 -1.79
CA LYS A 3 -13.82 2.73 -2.23
C LYS A 3 -12.57 3.46 -1.70
N TRP A 4 -11.78 2.82 -0.86
CA TRP A 4 -10.56 3.42 -0.33
C TRP A 4 -9.40 3.20 -1.31
N PHE A 5 -8.60 4.23 -1.52
CA PHE A 5 -7.46 4.20 -2.43
C PHE A 5 -6.56 2.96 -2.25
N TYR A 6 -6.19 2.63 -1.03
CA TYR A 6 -5.33 1.48 -0.72
C TYR A 6 -5.95 0.13 -1.05
N GLN A 7 -7.27 0.07 -1.23
CA GLN A 7 -8.00 -1.15 -1.58
C GLN A 7 -8.31 -1.22 -3.08
N THR A 8 -8.33 -0.08 -3.76
CA THR A 8 -8.64 0.02 -5.19
C THR A 8 -7.41 0.07 -6.07
N SER A 9 -6.36 0.76 -5.62
CA SER A 9 -5.11 0.93 -6.38
C SER A 9 -4.33 -0.38 -6.68
N PRO A 10 -4.37 -1.45 -5.86
CA PRO A 10 -3.66 -2.67 -6.19
C PRO A 10 -4.00 -3.23 -7.57
N MET A 11 -5.27 -3.20 -7.98
CA MET A 11 -5.67 -3.70 -9.30
C MET A 11 -5.03 -2.91 -10.45
N MET A 12 -4.87 -1.59 -10.28
CA MET A 12 -4.15 -0.76 -11.25
C MET A 12 -2.66 -1.14 -11.29
N LEU A 13 -2.01 -1.23 -10.13
CA LEU A 13 -0.58 -1.53 -10.02
C LEU A 13 -0.24 -2.94 -10.50
N GLN A 14 -1.10 -3.92 -10.24
CA GLN A 14 -0.95 -5.29 -10.73
C GLN A 14 -1.08 -5.42 -12.24
N ASN A 15 -1.77 -4.49 -12.89
CA ASN A 15 -1.84 -4.37 -14.33
C ASN A 15 -0.76 -3.43 -14.89
N ASN A 16 0.27 -3.07 -14.11
CA ASN A 16 1.32 -2.13 -14.49
C ASN A 16 0.81 -0.72 -14.85
N GLY A 17 -0.30 -0.31 -14.24
CA GLY A 17 -0.81 1.05 -14.34
C GLY A 17 -0.01 2.00 -13.45
N GLU A 18 0.16 3.22 -13.90
CA GLU A 18 0.83 4.29 -13.16
C GLU A 18 -0.20 5.25 -12.56
N LEU A 19 0.09 5.73 -11.35
CA LEU A 19 -0.77 6.74 -10.71
C LEU A 19 -0.41 8.15 -11.15
N TYR A 20 0.88 8.36 -11.41
CA TYR A 20 1.44 9.64 -11.87
C TYR A 20 2.52 9.40 -12.90
N THR A 21 2.66 10.35 -13.80
CA THR A 21 3.75 10.45 -14.76
C THR A 21 4.43 11.80 -14.64
N GLN A 22 5.68 11.90 -15.04
CA GLN A 22 6.41 13.16 -15.13
C GLN A 22 7.13 13.20 -16.47
N ASP A 23 6.92 14.27 -17.22
CA ASP A 23 7.56 14.45 -18.51
C ASP A 23 9.00 15.00 -18.38
N GLU A 24 9.70 15.15 -19.50
CA GLU A 24 11.06 15.68 -19.59
C GLU A 24 11.20 17.13 -19.10
N ASN A 25 10.10 17.89 -19.12
CA ASN A 25 10.06 19.28 -18.63
C ASN A 25 9.71 19.35 -17.14
N GLY A 26 9.48 18.21 -16.51
CA GLY A 26 9.13 18.10 -15.09
C GLY A 26 7.64 18.32 -14.79
N LEU A 27 6.78 18.36 -15.81
CA LEU A 27 5.33 18.43 -15.60
C LEU A 27 4.82 17.10 -15.08
N VAL A 28 4.17 17.14 -13.92
CA VAL A 28 3.54 15.98 -13.30
C VAL A 28 2.07 15.92 -13.70
N THR A 29 1.64 14.77 -14.17
CA THR A 29 0.23 14.48 -14.47
C THR A 29 -0.19 13.15 -13.84
N THR A 30 -1.50 12.93 -13.73
CA THR A 30 -1.99 11.61 -13.34
C THR A 30 -1.85 10.61 -14.47
N GLY A 31 -1.49 9.38 -14.16
CA GLY A 31 -1.38 8.26 -15.10
C GLY A 31 -2.61 7.31 -15.10
N ILE A 32 -3.70 7.71 -14.40
CA ILE A 32 -4.90 6.86 -14.28
C ILE A 32 -5.61 6.59 -15.61
N ASP A 33 -5.35 7.39 -16.63
CA ASP A 33 -5.90 7.23 -17.98
C ASP A 33 -5.05 6.32 -18.89
N SER A 34 -3.92 5.80 -18.39
CA SER A 34 -3.17 4.80 -19.12
C SER A 34 -4.02 3.54 -19.35
N LYS A 35 -3.82 2.87 -20.49
CA LYS A 35 -4.53 1.62 -20.83
C LYS A 35 -4.47 0.59 -19.69
N ASN A 36 -3.33 0.49 -19.06
CA ASN A 36 -3.07 -0.45 -17.96
C ASN A 36 -3.82 -0.07 -16.68
N ALA A 37 -3.86 1.22 -16.33
CA ALA A 37 -4.60 1.70 -15.18
C ALA A 37 -6.11 1.50 -15.37
N VAL A 38 -6.63 1.89 -16.53
CA VAL A 38 -8.06 1.68 -16.90
C VAL A 38 -8.42 0.20 -16.89
N LYS A 39 -7.55 -0.68 -17.40
CA LYS A 39 -7.76 -2.15 -17.34
C LYS A 39 -7.90 -2.64 -15.90
N GLY A 40 -7.03 -2.19 -15.00
CA GLY A 40 -7.09 -2.56 -13.59
C GLY A 40 -8.35 -2.04 -12.89
N LEU A 41 -8.76 -0.79 -13.17
CA LEU A 41 -10.00 -0.22 -12.65
C LEU A 41 -11.22 -0.98 -13.19
N GLN A 42 -11.25 -1.30 -14.48
CA GLN A 42 -12.35 -2.06 -15.07
C GLN A 42 -12.47 -3.46 -14.45
N LEU A 43 -11.35 -4.16 -14.24
CA LEU A 43 -11.35 -5.45 -13.55
C LEU A 43 -11.94 -5.31 -12.14
N LEU A 44 -11.56 -4.28 -11.39
CA LEU A 44 -12.14 -4.02 -10.08
C LEU A 44 -13.65 -3.80 -10.14
N GLY A 45 -14.13 -2.99 -11.09
CA GLY A 45 -15.57 -2.78 -11.29
C GLY A 45 -16.30 -4.07 -11.65
N ASP A 46 -15.71 -4.87 -12.52
CA ASP A 46 -16.26 -6.14 -12.99
C ASP A 46 -16.44 -7.15 -11.84
N LEU A 47 -15.59 -7.14 -10.81
CA LEU A 47 -15.76 -7.99 -9.63
C LEU A 47 -17.13 -7.77 -8.97
N PHE A 48 -17.64 -6.55 -8.95
CA PHE A 48 -18.92 -6.20 -8.35
C PHE A 48 -20.08 -6.34 -9.34
N THR A 49 -19.90 -5.90 -10.58
CA THR A 49 -20.98 -5.80 -11.56
C THR A 49 -21.21 -7.10 -12.34
N LYS A 50 -20.15 -7.86 -12.62
CA LYS A 50 -20.22 -9.13 -13.38
C LYS A 50 -20.11 -10.38 -12.50
N TYR A 51 -19.26 -10.32 -11.47
CA TYR A 51 -18.99 -11.46 -10.59
C TYR A 51 -19.71 -11.38 -9.25
N SER A 52 -20.59 -10.38 -9.09
CA SER A 52 -21.51 -10.24 -7.94
C SER A 52 -20.81 -10.22 -6.57
N LEU A 53 -19.62 -9.61 -6.52
CA LEU A 53 -18.97 -9.38 -5.23
C LEU A 53 -19.86 -8.48 -4.37
N ASP A 54 -20.15 -8.90 -3.14
CA ASP A 54 -21.10 -8.22 -2.29
C ASP A 54 -20.54 -6.89 -1.74
N THR A 55 -21.31 -5.81 -1.93
CA THR A 55 -21.01 -4.48 -1.38
C THR A 55 -21.61 -4.26 0.01
N SER A 56 -22.45 -5.17 0.49
CA SER A 56 -23.23 -5.02 1.71
C SER A 56 -22.57 -5.60 2.97
N VAL A 57 -21.40 -6.23 2.87
CA VAL A 57 -20.68 -6.79 4.01
C VAL A 57 -20.31 -5.69 4.99
N GLN A 58 -21.03 -5.62 6.11
CA GLN A 58 -20.82 -4.59 7.13
C GLN A 58 -19.79 -4.98 8.18
N ASN A 59 -19.69 -6.27 8.49
CA ASN A 59 -18.79 -6.80 9.51
C ASN A 59 -18.13 -8.08 9.01
N PHE A 60 -16.90 -7.97 8.57
CA PHE A 60 -16.13 -9.09 8.06
C PHE A 60 -15.94 -10.18 9.11
N PHE A 61 -15.56 -9.82 10.34
CA PHE A 61 -15.31 -10.80 11.41
C PHE A 61 -16.52 -11.71 11.66
N ASN A 62 -17.69 -11.12 11.83
CA ASN A 62 -18.92 -11.90 12.05
C ASN A 62 -19.26 -12.77 10.85
N SER A 63 -19.20 -12.21 9.64
CA SER A 63 -19.50 -12.95 8.40
C SER A 63 -18.54 -14.12 8.19
N PHE A 64 -17.26 -13.94 8.50
CA PHE A 64 -16.26 -15.00 8.43
C PHE A 64 -16.49 -16.04 9.53
N ARG A 65 -16.69 -15.62 10.77
CA ARG A 65 -16.95 -16.48 11.92
C ARG A 65 -18.15 -17.41 11.71
N TYR A 66 -19.23 -16.89 11.12
CA TYR A 66 -20.42 -17.66 10.84
C TYR A 66 -20.41 -18.34 9.47
N SER A 67 -19.29 -18.34 8.77
CA SER A 67 -19.09 -18.98 7.46
C SER A 67 -20.01 -18.46 6.35
N THR A 68 -20.56 -17.27 6.51
CA THR A 68 -21.36 -16.61 5.45
C THR A 68 -20.46 -15.91 4.43
N LEU A 69 -19.19 -15.65 4.78
CA LEU A 69 -18.16 -15.11 3.90
C LEU A 69 -16.86 -15.92 4.10
N PRO A 70 -16.61 -16.95 3.29
CA PRO A 70 -15.50 -17.88 3.52
C PRO A 70 -14.13 -17.34 3.09
N ILE A 71 -14.09 -16.25 2.32
CA ILE A 71 -12.86 -15.61 1.82
C ILE A 71 -12.98 -14.11 1.98
N GLY A 72 -11.91 -13.43 2.39
CA GLY A 72 -11.86 -11.98 2.48
C GLY A 72 -10.44 -11.43 2.38
N ILE A 73 -10.35 -10.17 1.96
CA ILE A 73 -9.11 -9.40 1.97
C ILE A 73 -9.17 -8.48 3.19
N VAL A 74 -8.20 -8.64 4.09
CA VAL A 74 -8.25 -8.01 5.42
C VAL A 74 -6.86 -7.51 5.82
N GLY A 75 -6.82 -6.66 6.84
CA GLY A 75 -5.59 -6.25 7.51
C GLY A 75 -5.14 -7.26 8.57
N MET A 76 -3.93 -7.07 9.09
CA MET A 76 -3.39 -7.94 10.15
C MET A 76 -4.12 -7.77 11.50
N GLU A 77 -4.81 -6.67 11.70
CA GLU A 77 -5.73 -6.47 12.82
C GLU A 77 -6.88 -7.48 12.81
N ASP A 78 -7.43 -7.79 11.64
CA ASP A 78 -8.48 -8.82 11.52
C ASP A 78 -7.94 -10.22 11.77
N TYR A 79 -6.70 -10.52 11.35
CA TYR A 79 -6.02 -11.77 11.71
C TYR A 79 -5.99 -11.96 13.23
N THR A 80 -5.53 -10.95 13.97
CA THR A 80 -5.49 -10.97 15.43
C THR A 80 -6.89 -11.11 16.02
N LEU A 81 -7.86 -10.38 15.47
CA LEU A 81 -9.25 -10.44 15.92
C LEU A 81 -9.86 -11.84 15.75
N ILE A 82 -9.63 -12.51 14.62
CA ILE A 82 -10.11 -13.87 14.37
C ILE A 82 -9.44 -14.86 15.31
N LYS A 83 -8.10 -14.80 15.44
CA LYS A 83 -7.36 -15.71 16.34
C LYS A 83 -7.82 -15.61 17.80
N ASN A 84 -8.22 -14.41 18.26
CA ASN A 84 -8.68 -14.18 19.62
C ASN A 84 -10.17 -14.42 19.82
N GLY A 85 -10.98 -13.95 18.88
CA GLY A 85 -12.43 -13.86 19.03
C GLY A 85 -13.23 -15.02 18.43
N ALA A 86 -12.58 -15.88 17.63
CA ALA A 86 -13.23 -17.01 16.95
C ALA A 86 -12.42 -18.30 17.11
N GLN A 87 -12.17 -18.69 18.37
CA GLN A 87 -11.37 -19.88 18.71
C GLN A 87 -11.94 -21.18 18.12
N GLU A 88 -13.27 -21.23 17.89
CA GLU A 88 -13.94 -22.35 17.21
C GLU A 88 -13.50 -22.55 15.76
N LEU A 89 -12.84 -21.55 15.17
CA LEU A 89 -12.27 -21.62 13.83
C LEU A 89 -10.78 -22.03 13.84
N ASP A 90 -10.19 -22.29 14.97
CA ASP A 90 -8.77 -22.65 15.02
C ASP A 90 -8.48 -23.90 14.17
N GLY A 91 -7.44 -23.83 13.35
CA GLY A 91 -7.10 -24.88 12.38
C GLY A 91 -8.02 -25.00 11.15
N LYS A 92 -9.12 -24.23 11.07
CA LYS A 92 -10.12 -24.33 9.97
C LYS A 92 -9.94 -23.27 8.89
N TRP A 93 -8.99 -22.37 9.02
CA TRP A 93 -8.69 -21.31 8.03
C TRP A 93 -7.19 -21.08 7.91
N LYS A 94 -6.78 -20.40 6.87
CA LYS A 94 -5.37 -20.09 6.58
C LYS A 94 -5.25 -18.69 5.98
N LEU A 95 -4.10 -18.06 6.17
CA LEU A 95 -3.69 -16.92 5.37
C LEU A 95 -3.28 -17.39 3.98
N ALA A 96 -3.49 -16.52 3.00
CA ALA A 96 -2.95 -16.64 1.65
C ALA A 96 -2.38 -15.29 1.22
N GLU A 97 -1.48 -15.32 0.25
CA GLU A 97 -0.99 -14.10 -0.39
C GLU A 97 -2.17 -13.36 -1.05
N TYR A 98 -2.03 -12.04 -1.16
CA TYR A 98 -3.01 -11.21 -1.85
C TYR A 98 -3.27 -11.71 -3.27
N LEU A 99 -4.48 -11.53 -3.77
CA LEU A 99 -4.84 -11.84 -5.15
C LEU A 99 -3.89 -11.12 -6.10
N GLY A 100 -3.49 -11.78 -7.17
CA GLY A 100 -2.58 -11.24 -8.17
C GLY A 100 -3.15 -11.29 -9.57
N THR A 101 -2.55 -10.52 -10.47
CA THR A 101 -2.85 -10.50 -11.90
C THR A 101 -1.76 -11.25 -12.65
N GLU A 102 -2.14 -12.24 -13.45
CA GLU A 102 -1.22 -12.95 -14.33
C GLU A 102 -0.69 -12.01 -15.40
N GLN A 103 0.63 -12.03 -15.60
CA GLN A 103 1.35 -11.26 -16.58
C GLN A 103 1.52 -12.07 -17.87
N GLU A 104 1.95 -11.42 -18.96
CA GLU A 104 2.17 -12.06 -20.26
C GLU A 104 3.23 -13.18 -20.22
N ASP A 105 4.18 -13.10 -19.31
CA ASP A 105 5.23 -14.10 -19.09
C ASP A 105 4.80 -15.26 -18.15
N GLY A 106 3.53 -15.27 -17.72
CA GLY A 106 2.97 -16.27 -16.81
C GLY A 106 3.28 -16.01 -15.33
N THR A 107 4.01 -14.98 -14.98
CA THR A 107 4.23 -14.58 -13.58
C THR A 107 2.97 -13.96 -12.98
N ILE A 108 2.82 -14.05 -11.67
CA ILE A 108 1.69 -13.45 -10.95
C ILE A 108 2.16 -12.18 -10.23
N ASN A 109 1.73 -11.04 -10.71
CA ASN A 109 1.97 -9.76 -10.06
C ASN A 109 0.99 -9.57 -8.89
N ARG A 110 1.53 -9.58 -7.65
CA ARG A 110 0.76 -9.42 -6.40
C ARG A 110 1.06 -8.09 -5.71
N LYS A 111 1.50 -7.09 -6.47
CA LYS A 111 1.76 -5.77 -5.92
C LYS A 111 0.55 -5.25 -5.16
N PHE A 112 0.80 -4.73 -3.97
CA PHE A 112 -0.21 -4.03 -3.19
C PHE A 112 0.42 -2.87 -2.44
N VAL A 113 -0.41 -1.91 -2.03
CA VAL A 113 0.03 -0.75 -1.25
C VAL A 113 -0.15 -1.05 0.22
N ALA A 114 0.95 -1.02 0.98
CA ALA A 114 0.86 -1.09 2.43
C ALA A 114 0.75 0.30 3.05
N ASN A 115 0.07 0.35 4.19
CA ASN A 115 0.06 1.52 5.04
C ASN A 115 1.02 1.31 6.22
N GLY A 116 1.66 2.37 6.67
CA GLY A 116 2.58 2.33 7.81
C GLY A 116 2.53 3.60 8.62
N THR A 117 2.91 3.50 9.89
CA THR A 117 3.05 4.66 10.77
C THR A 117 4.52 5.10 10.79
N GLY A 118 4.76 6.36 10.46
CA GLY A 118 6.08 6.98 10.49
C GLY A 118 6.25 7.92 11.68
N GLY A 119 7.45 7.95 12.26
CA GLY A 119 7.84 8.97 13.22
C GLY A 119 8.44 10.20 12.53
N VAL A 120 8.07 11.40 12.98
CA VAL A 120 8.62 12.66 12.45
C VAL A 120 9.13 13.55 13.55
N ILE A 121 10.19 14.31 13.27
CA ILE A 121 10.72 15.34 14.16
C ILE A 121 10.39 16.69 13.56
N PHE A 122 9.63 17.50 14.26
CA PHE A 122 9.26 18.83 13.78
C PHE A 122 10.46 19.76 13.65
N LYS A 123 10.48 20.59 12.61
CA LYS A 123 11.55 21.57 12.35
C LYS A 123 11.84 22.47 13.57
N ASN A 124 10.81 22.84 14.29
CA ASN A 124 10.89 23.75 15.45
C ASN A 124 11.11 23.02 16.78
N SER A 125 11.33 21.70 16.78
CA SER A 125 11.68 20.98 18.01
C SER A 125 13.03 21.48 18.57
N GLU A 126 13.08 21.75 19.84
CA GLU A 126 14.31 22.10 20.57
C GLU A 126 15.12 20.86 20.97
N LYS A 127 14.53 19.65 20.84
CA LYS A 127 15.13 18.38 21.27
C LYS A 127 15.36 17.42 20.11
N LYS A 128 15.81 17.93 18.96
CA LYS A 128 15.95 17.13 17.72
C LYS A 128 16.88 15.94 17.88
N GLU A 129 18.04 16.16 18.53
CA GLU A 129 19.02 15.08 18.73
C GLU A 129 18.47 13.97 19.63
N ALA A 130 17.89 14.32 20.78
CA ALA A 130 17.27 13.34 21.66
C ALA A 130 16.09 12.61 20.98
N SER A 131 15.31 13.32 20.18
CA SER A 131 14.22 12.72 19.39
C SER A 131 14.75 11.75 18.35
N TRP A 132 15.88 12.08 17.71
CA TRP A 132 16.52 11.20 16.74
C TRP A 132 17.10 9.94 17.41
N GLU A 133 17.76 10.06 18.56
CA GLU A 133 18.24 8.91 19.33
C GLU A 133 17.08 8.00 19.75
N PHE A 134 15.95 8.57 20.19
CA PHE A 134 14.75 7.80 20.50
C PHE A 134 14.20 7.06 19.27
N LEU A 135 14.10 7.72 18.11
CA LEU A 135 13.61 7.07 16.89
C LEU A 135 14.52 5.92 16.44
N LYS A 136 15.84 6.10 16.51
CA LYS A 136 16.81 5.04 16.21
C LYS A 136 16.66 3.85 17.16
N TRP A 137 16.55 4.13 18.45
CA TRP A 137 16.33 3.10 19.47
C TRP A 137 15.00 2.38 19.21
N TRP A 138 13.90 3.11 19.05
CA TRP A 138 12.58 2.53 18.82
C TRP A 138 12.50 1.66 17.56
N THR A 139 13.12 2.07 16.47
CA THR A 139 13.09 1.34 15.20
C THR A 139 14.16 0.23 15.09
N SER A 140 14.99 0.04 16.12
CA SER A 140 16.03 -0.97 16.12
C SER A 140 15.44 -2.39 16.14
N LYS A 141 16.18 -3.35 15.58
CA LYS A 141 15.80 -4.77 15.56
C LYS A 141 15.50 -5.29 16.97
N ASP A 142 16.38 -5.02 17.90
CA ASP A 142 16.30 -5.60 19.25
C ASP A 142 15.07 -5.10 19.99
N VAL A 143 14.83 -3.78 19.98
CA VAL A 143 13.66 -3.18 20.63
C VAL A 143 12.36 -3.64 19.97
N GLN A 144 12.29 -3.68 18.66
CA GLN A 144 11.10 -4.15 17.95
C GLN A 144 10.82 -5.64 18.19
N THR A 145 11.87 -6.44 18.28
CA THR A 145 11.74 -7.86 18.61
C THR A 145 11.25 -8.04 20.05
N GLU A 146 11.90 -7.39 21.02
CA GLU A 146 11.53 -7.49 22.43
C GLU A 146 10.10 -6.96 22.67
N TYR A 147 9.71 -5.86 22.05
CA TYR A 147 8.38 -5.33 22.13
C TYR A 147 7.31 -6.36 21.70
N THR A 148 7.55 -7.06 20.60
CA THR A 148 6.67 -8.12 20.12
C THR A 148 6.53 -9.27 21.13
N TYR A 149 7.67 -9.73 21.70
CA TYR A 149 7.66 -10.79 22.72
C TYR A 149 6.99 -10.35 24.02
N THR A 150 7.18 -9.08 24.42
CA THR A 150 6.54 -8.52 25.61
C THR A 150 5.02 -8.43 25.43
N LEU A 151 4.55 -7.97 24.27
CA LEU A 151 3.11 -7.98 23.96
C LEU A 151 2.52 -9.38 24.08
N ARG A 152 3.19 -10.37 23.48
CA ARG A 152 2.75 -11.77 23.52
C ARG A 152 2.74 -12.36 24.93
N SER A 153 3.76 -12.09 25.74
CA SER A 153 3.83 -12.59 27.12
C SER A 153 2.81 -11.93 28.05
N THR A 154 2.48 -10.66 27.80
CA THR A 154 1.55 -9.88 28.63
C THR A 154 0.09 -10.12 28.27
N TYR A 155 -0.21 -10.16 26.97
CA TYR A 155 -1.60 -10.20 26.47
C TYR A 155 -2.00 -11.52 25.81
N GLY A 156 -1.07 -12.46 25.64
CA GLY A 156 -1.33 -13.78 25.09
C GLY A 156 -0.75 -14.03 23.71
N LYS A 157 -0.79 -15.31 23.31
CA LYS A 157 -0.06 -15.84 22.12
C LYS A 157 -0.44 -15.20 20.79
N THR A 158 -1.60 -14.60 20.72
CA THR A 158 -2.14 -14.01 19.48
C THR A 158 -1.81 -12.54 19.33
N TYR A 159 -1.29 -11.90 20.37
CA TYR A 159 -0.82 -10.52 20.29
C TYR A 159 0.60 -10.47 19.73
N PHE A 160 0.79 -9.68 18.68
CA PHE A 160 2.10 -9.44 18.09
C PHE A 160 2.13 -8.04 17.45
N TRP A 161 3.33 -7.55 17.24
CA TRP A 161 3.59 -6.29 16.56
C TRP A 161 4.12 -6.58 15.14
N LEU A 162 3.44 -6.06 14.12
CA LEU A 162 3.91 -6.15 12.74
C LEU A 162 4.94 -5.04 12.51
N SER A 163 6.19 -5.34 12.80
CA SER A 163 7.28 -4.39 12.70
C SER A 163 7.63 -4.06 11.25
N ALA A 164 7.90 -2.78 10.95
CA ALA A 164 8.52 -2.37 9.69
C ALA A 164 10.02 -2.74 9.63
N ASN A 165 10.64 -3.09 10.76
CA ASN A 165 12.00 -3.64 10.77
C ASN A 165 11.95 -5.11 10.34
N MET A 166 12.41 -5.40 9.11
CA MET A 166 12.35 -6.73 8.52
C MET A 166 13.08 -7.79 9.36
N ALA A 167 14.22 -7.44 9.97
CA ALA A 167 14.96 -8.38 10.82
C ALA A 167 14.18 -8.72 12.11
N ALA A 168 13.43 -7.76 12.66
CA ALA A 168 12.54 -8.02 13.78
C ALA A 168 11.30 -8.82 13.35
N LEU A 169 10.79 -8.56 12.15
CA LEU A 169 9.64 -9.30 11.61
C LEU A 169 9.95 -10.78 11.41
N HIS A 170 11.15 -11.14 10.94
CA HIS A 170 11.59 -12.54 10.86
C HIS A 170 11.58 -13.23 12.21
N ASN A 171 11.85 -12.49 13.30
CA ASN A 171 11.80 -13.01 14.67
C ASN A 171 10.40 -13.00 15.29
N ASN A 172 9.37 -12.58 14.52
CA ASN A 172 8.00 -12.50 15.02
C ASN A 172 7.49 -13.90 15.44
N PRO A 173 6.90 -14.04 16.63
CA PRO A 173 6.43 -15.33 17.17
C PRO A 173 5.08 -15.79 16.61
N MET A 174 4.72 -15.40 15.39
CA MET A 174 3.56 -15.96 14.68
C MET A 174 3.74 -17.45 14.39
N ASP A 175 2.62 -18.13 14.09
CA ASP A 175 2.68 -19.45 13.49
C ASP A 175 3.54 -19.42 12.22
N GLU A 176 4.44 -20.39 12.06
CA GLU A 176 5.45 -20.34 10.99
C GLU A 176 4.82 -20.27 9.59
N ALA A 177 3.74 -21.04 9.35
CA ALA A 177 3.06 -21.02 8.07
C ALA A 177 2.46 -19.63 7.75
N ASP A 178 1.81 -19.01 8.73
CA ASP A 178 1.23 -17.66 8.58
C ASP A 178 2.34 -16.62 8.40
N LYS A 179 3.44 -16.72 9.15
CA LYS A 179 4.60 -15.84 9.02
C LYS A 179 5.21 -15.90 7.62
N GLN A 180 5.34 -17.06 7.03
CA GLN A 180 5.86 -17.20 5.66
C GLN A 180 4.95 -16.51 4.64
N VAL A 181 3.63 -16.58 4.78
CA VAL A 181 2.70 -15.84 3.92
C VAL A 181 2.90 -14.32 4.07
N VAL A 182 2.99 -13.83 5.31
CA VAL A 182 3.22 -12.41 5.59
C VAL A 182 4.54 -11.92 4.99
N LEU A 183 5.62 -12.67 5.17
CA LEU A 183 6.95 -12.32 4.63
C LEU A 183 6.95 -12.30 3.10
N LYS A 184 6.31 -13.28 2.45
CA LYS A 184 6.16 -13.27 0.98
C LYS A 184 5.36 -12.06 0.51
N GLN A 185 4.26 -11.76 1.19
CA GLN A 185 3.40 -10.63 0.82
C GLN A 185 4.11 -9.28 1.01
N ILE A 186 4.89 -9.10 2.08
CA ILE A 186 5.65 -7.87 2.31
C ILE A 186 6.68 -7.62 1.20
N ASN A 187 7.26 -8.66 0.61
CA ASN A 187 8.15 -8.52 -0.54
C ASN A 187 7.44 -8.02 -1.81
N GLN A 188 6.12 -8.08 -1.86
CA GLN A 188 5.28 -7.56 -2.94
C GLN A 188 4.72 -6.15 -2.65
N VAL A 189 5.04 -5.58 -1.47
CA VAL A 189 4.62 -4.22 -1.13
C VAL A 189 5.29 -3.23 -2.07
N THR A 190 4.50 -2.34 -2.62
CA THR A 190 4.98 -1.17 -3.33
C THR A 190 4.49 0.09 -2.62
N ASP A 191 5.32 1.12 -2.58
CA ASP A 191 4.84 2.42 -2.13
C ASP A 191 4.16 3.16 -3.29
N VAL A 192 3.23 4.02 -2.95
CA VAL A 192 2.60 4.90 -3.91
C VAL A 192 3.46 6.13 -4.06
N THR A 193 3.85 6.42 -5.30
CA THR A 193 4.48 7.69 -5.61
C THR A 193 3.62 8.84 -5.09
N ARG A 194 4.21 9.71 -4.27
CA ARG A 194 3.50 10.81 -3.64
C ARG A 194 3.80 12.12 -4.35
N THR A 195 2.75 12.88 -4.58
CA THR A 195 2.85 14.20 -5.21
C THR A 195 1.92 15.20 -4.52
N PRO A 196 2.23 16.50 -4.56
CA PRO A 196 1.29 17.53 -4.15
C PRO A 196 -0.07 17.37 -4.83
N GLY A 197 -1.16 17.44 -4.06
CA GLY A 197 -2.51 17.22 -4.59
C GLY A 197 -3.00 15.76 -4.58
N GLN A 198 -2.21 14.81 -4.08
CA GLN A 198 -2.54 13.37 -4.03
C GLN A 198 -3.93 13.08 -3.46
N TYR A 199 -4.37 13.81 -2.45
CA TYR A 199 -5.67 13.60 -1.82
C TYR A 199 -6.85 13.64 -2.80
N LEU A 200 -6.73 14.46 -3.87
CA LEU A 200 -7.77 14.53 -4.89
C LEU A 200 -7.76 13.25 -5.76
N LEU A 201 -6.58 12.73 -6.12
CA LEU A 201 -6.48 11.46 -6.84
C LEU A 201 -7.08 10.30 -6.02
N GLU A 202 -6.76 10.20 -4.75
CA GLU A 202 -7.30 9.16 -3.87
C GLU A 202 -8.83 9.21 -3.82
N ARG A 203 -9.39 10.40 -3.68
CA ARG A 203 -10.85 10.61 -3.71
C ARG A 203 -11.43 10.30 -5.09
N THR A 204 -10.76 10.72 -6.14
CA THR A 204 -11.18 10.47 -7.52
C THR A 204 -11.25 8.99 -7.83
N ILE A 205 -10.24 8.19 -7.47
CA ILE A 205 -10.27 6.75 -7.66
C ILE A 205 -11.45 6.10 -6.90
N SER A 206 -11.74 6.60 -5.69
CA SER A 206 -12.92 6.15 -4.93
C SER A 206 -14.23 6.50 -5.63
N ASN A 207 -14.33 7.69 -6.23
CA ASN A 207 -15.51 8.12 -6.97
C ASN A 207 -15.69 7.33 -8.28
N ILE A 208 -14.60 7.07 -9.01
CA ILE A 208 -14.59 6.21 -10.20
C ILE A 208 -15.16 4.84 -9.86
N TRP A 209 -14.68 4.21 -8.77
CA TRP A 209 -15.23 2.94 -8.32
C TRP A 209 -16.74 3.03 -8.02
N THR A 210 -17.18 4.10 -7.34
CA THR A 210 -18.59 4.30 -7.03
C THR A 210 -19.43 4.42 -8.31
N SER A 211 -18.98 5.21 -9.26
CA SER A 211 -19.67 5.41 -10.54
C SER A 211 -19.75 4.11 -11.36
N MET A 212 -18.69 3.32 -11.37
CA MET A 212 -18.69 2.03 -12.06
C MET A 212 -19.67 1.04 -11.44
N VAL A 213 -19.70 0.95 -10.11
CA VAL A 213 -20.45 -0.09 -9.40
C VAL A 213 -21.94 0.26 -9.25
N PHE A 214 -22.27 1.53 -9.03
CA PHE A 214 -23.64 1.96 -8.75
C PHE A 214 -24.33 2.64 -9.92
N ASP A 215 -23.57 3.35 -10.79
CA ASP A 215 -24.15 4.08 -11.93
C ASP A 215 -23.93 3.35 -13.26
N GLY A 216 -23.17 2.24 -13.26
CA GLY A 216 -22.89 1.44 -14.45
C GLY A 216 -21.94 2.10 -15.47
N THR A 217 -21.22 3.13 -15.06
CA THR A 217 -20.24 3.83 -15.92
C THR A 217 -19.02 2.93 -16.19
N SER A 218 -18.49 2.93 -17.41
CA SER A 218 -17.24 2.21 -17.68
C SER A 218 -16.05 2.94 -17.05
N ALA A 219 -14.97 2.19 -16.73
CA ALA A 219 -13.75 2.76 -16.17
C ALA A 219 -13.16 3.87 -17.07
N GLN A 220 -13.17 3.68 -18.39
CA GLN A 220 -12.65 4.66 -19.34
C GLN A 220 -13.41 5.97 -19.26
N VAL A 221 -14.75 5.92 -19.27
CA VAL A 221 -15.59 7.13 -19.21
C VAL A 221 -15.37 7.85 -17.89
N ALA A 222 -15.43 7.14 -16.76
CA ALA A 222 -15.25 7.73 -15.44
C ALA A 222 -13.86 8.36 -15.24
N VAL A 223 -12.82 7.77 -15.83
CA VAL A 223 -11.45 8.32 -15.82
C VAL A 223 -11.35 9.56 -16.69
N ASP A 224 -11.92 9.54 -17.91
CA ASP A 224 -11.86 10.67 -18.85
C ASP A 224 -12.56 11.91 -18.30
N GLU A 225 -13.64 11.74 -17.54
CA GLU A 225 -14.35 12.82 -16.86
C GLU A 225 -13.52 13.42 -15.72
N ALA A 226 -12.77 12.61 -15.00
CA ALA A 226 -12.12 13.00 -13.74
C ALA A 226 -10.67 13.46 -13.87
N LYS A 227 -9.91 12.96 -14.85
CA LYS A 227 -8.45 13.16 -14.96
C LYS A 227 -8.03 14.63 -15.04
N ASN A 228 -8.82 15.46 -15.72
CA ASN A 228 -8.50 16.87 -15.90
C ASN A 228 -8.52 17.64 -14.58
N ASP A 229 -9.44 17.33 -13.69
CA ASP A 229 -9.53 18.02 -12.40
C ASP A 229 -8.40 17.58 -11.46
N VAL A 230 -7.99 16.30 -11.53
CA VAL A 230 -6.80 15.82 -10.83
C VAL A 230 -5.55 16.56 -11.32
N ASN A 231 -5.36 16.70 -12.62
CA ASN A 231 -4.22 17.41 -13.19
C ASN A 231 -4.20 18.89 -12.83
N LYS A 232 -5.34 19.57 -12.86
CA LYS A 232 -5.46 20.97 -12.40
C LYS A 232 -5.05 21.11 -10.94
N GLU A 233 -5.47 20.18 -10.08
CA GLU A 233 -5.14 20.22 -8.65
C GLU A 233 -3.65 19.96 -8.40
N ILE A 234 -3.03 19.02 -9.13
CA ILE A 234 -1.59 18.79 -9.08
C ILE A 234 -0.85 20.10 -9.41
N VAL A 235 -1.16 20.72 -10.54
CA VAL A 235 -0.54 21.99 -10.96
C VAL A 235 -0.76 23.08 -9.92
N ARG A 236 -1.98 23.22 -9.39
CA ARG A 236 -2.31 24.20 -8.35
C ARG A 236 -1.44 24.00 -7.10
N LYS A 237 -1.31 22.78 -6.64
CA LYS A 237 -0.50 22.45 -5.44
C LYS A 237 1.00 22.58 -5.70
N MET A 238 1.46 22.24 -6.89
CA MET A 238 2.87 22.43 -7.26
C MET A 238 3.25 23.93 -7.27
N LYS A 239 2.36 24.80 -7.71
CA LYS A 239 2.52 26.27 -7.62
C LYS A 239 2.50 26.76 -6.17
N GLU A 240 1.49 26.34 -5.40
CA GLU A 240 1.33 26.71 -3.98
C GLU A 240 2.57 26.38 -3.14
N LEU A 241 3.24 25.26 -3.46
CA LEU A 241 4.45 24.81 -2.77
C LEU A 241 5.76 25.33 -3.39
N GLY A 242 5.66 26.18 -4.43
CA GLY A 242 6.81 26.81 -5.05
C GLY A 242 7.67 25.87 -5.90
N PHE A 243 7.10 24.79 -6.42
CA PHE A 243 7.77 23.92 -7.40
C PHE A 243 7.56 24.41 -8.82
N TYR A 244 6.38 24.99 -9.12
CA TYR A 244 6.05 25.62 -10.42
C TYR A 244 5.94 27.11 -10.28
N ASP A 245 6.29 27.84 -11.37
CA ASP A 245 5.96 29.25 -11.53
C ASP A 245 4.48 29.47 -11.92
N GLU A 246 4.07 30.72 -12.09
CA GLU A 246 2.70 31.08 -12.48
C GLU A 246 2.29 30.48 -13.84
N ASN A 247 3.26 30.20 -14.72
CA ASN A 247 3.02 29.62 -16.03
C ASN A 247 2.99 28.06 -15.99
N GLY A 248 3.25 27.45 -14.83
CA GLY A 248 3.29 26.01 -14.66
C GLY A 248 4.64 25.36 -15.04
N LYS A 249 5.70 26.17 -15.19
CA LYS A 249 7.05 25.68 -15.44
C LYS A 249 7.72 25.27 -14.13
N LEU A 250 8.46 24.16 -14.14
CA LEU A 250 9.25 23.70 -13.01
C LEU A 250 10.39 24.69 -12.72
N ILE A 251 10.43 25.24 -11.50
CA ILE A 251 11.44 26.22 -11.03
C ILE A 251 12.26 25.70 -9.85
N LYS A 252 11.84 24.61 -9.23
CA LYS A 252 12.54 23.95 -8.14
C LYS A 252 12.58 22.45 -8.40
N ASP A 253 13.72 21.82 -8.23
CA ASP A 253 13.88 20.38 -8.48
C ASP A 253 12.79 19.57 -7.76
N PHE A 254 11.98 18.89 -8.55
CA PHE A 254 10.97 17.94 -8.11
C PHE A 254 11.01 16.74 -9.04
N LYS A 255 11.19 15.56 -8.45
CA LYS A 255 11.15 14.29 -9.18
C LYS A 255 10.16 13.35 -8.53
N LEU A 256 9.33 12.74 -9.35
CA LEU A 256 8.52 11.60 -8.90
C LEU A 256 9.48 10.49 -8.49
N ARG A 257 9.34 10.04 -7.24
CA ARG A 257 10.20 9.00 -6.66
C ARG A 257 9.33 7.79 -6.36
N GLY A 258 9.49 6.75 -7.16
CA GLY A 258 8.84 5.46 -6.94
C GLY A 258 9.58 4.61 -5.91
N TYR A 259 9.00 3.47 -5.60
CA TYR A 259 9.56 2.48 -4.67
C TYR A 259 10.97 2.00 -5.07
N ASP A 260 11.21 1.83 -6.36
CA ASP A 260 12.52 1.40 -6.88
C ASP A 260 13.64 2.36 -6.52
N TRP A 261 13.37 3.66 -6.46
CA TRP A 261 14.33 4.66 -6.00
C TRP A 261 14.70 4.47 -4.52
N ILE A 262 13.72 4.16 -3.66
CA ILE A 262 13.95 3.89 -2.24
C ILE A 262 14.82 2.65 -2.08
N LYS A 263 14.49 1.57 -2.78
CA LYS A 263 15.25 0.32 -2.78
C LYS A 263 16.69 0.54 -3.25
N GLN A 264 16.88 1.23 -4.36
CA GLN A 264 18.20 1.53 -4.92
C GLN A 264 19.06 2.35 -3.95
N ASN A 265 18.49 3.32 -3.24
CA ASN A 265 19.23 4.09 -2.24
C ASN A 265 19.54 3.28 -0.98
N GLN A 266 18.70 2.35 -0.59
CA GLN A 266 18.99 1.41 0.51
C GLN A 266 20.13 0.46 0.15
N ASP A 267 20.14 -0.05 -1.07
CA ASP A 267 21.21 -0.93 -1.56
C ASP A 267 22.53 -0.19 -1.70
N ASN A 268 22.52 1.04 -2.20
CA ASN A 268 23.71 1.90 -2.24
C ASN A 268 24.25 2.20 -0.83
N ALA A 269 23.38 2.51 0.14
CA ALA A 269 23.77 2.76 1.51
C ALA A 269 24.35 1.52 2.23
N LYS A 270 23.95 0.30 1.82
CA LYS A 270 24.56 -0.95 2.29
C LYS A 270 25.92 -1.19 1.65
N ALA A 271 26.04 -0.97 0.34
CA ALA A 271 27.30 -1.08 -0.39
C ALA A 271 28.36 -0.14 0.17
N ASP A 272 28.00 1.11 0.50
CA ASP A 272 28.89 2.09 1.12
C ASP A 272 29.38 1.66 2.52
N LYS A 273 28.62 0.81 3.21
CA LYS A 273 28.99 0.24 4.51
C LYS A 273 29.71 -1.10 4.42
N GLY A 274 29.94 -1.63 3.22
CA GLY A 274 30.55 -2.95 3.01
C GLY A 274 29.63 -4.13 3.40
N GLU A 275 28.33 -3.91 3.51
CA GLU A 275 27.33 -4.94 3.75
C GLU A 275 26.94 -5.62 2.43
N GLU A 276 26.80 -6.96 2.42
CA GLU A 276 26.37 -7.69 1.21
C GLU A 276 24.98 -7.22 0.75
N VAL A 277 24.92 -6.73 -0.48
CA VAL A 277 23.67 -6.42 -1.16
C VAL A 277 23.07 -7.74 -1.67
N THR A 278 22.04 -8.25 -1.00
CA THR A 278 21.29 -9.38 -1.52
C THR A 278 20.58 -8.96 -2.81
N GLN A 279 21.14 -9.33 -3.95
CA GLN A 279 20.43 -9.26 -5.22
C GLN A 279 19.21 -10.17 -5.12
N SER A 280 18.03 -9.55 -4.92
CA SER A 280 16.77 -10.25 -5.15
C SER A 280 16.69 -10.47 -6.66
N GLY A 281 16.93 -11.72 -7.09
CA GLY A 281 16.97 -12.10 -8.48
C GLY A 281 15.72 -11.67 -9.22
N SER A 282 15.94 -10.92 -10.28
CA SER A 282 15.11 -10.95 -11.46
C SER A 282 15.36 -12.31 -12.14
N ASN A 283 14.46 -13.24 -11.92
CA ASN A 283 14.15 -14.34 -12.82
C ASN A 283 12.64 -14.47 -12.89
#